data_37648b719feb4bb7af7d70f48b1d4d02
#
_entry.id   37648b719feb4bb7af7d70f48b1d4d02
#
_cell.length_a   1.000
_cell.length_b   1.000
_cell.length_c   1.000
_cell.angle_alpha   90.00
_cell.angle_beta   90.00
_cell.angle_gamma   90.00
#
_symmetry.space_group_name_H-M   'P 1'
#
loop_
_entity.id
_entity.type
_entity.pdbx_description
1 polymer ?
#
loop_
_entity_poly.entity_id
_entity_poly.type
_entity_poly.pdbx_seq_one_letter_code
_entity_poly.pdbx_strand_id
1 'polypeptide(L)'
;MLAIALNATVDADKAAVENAKVQLEYATILAPITGRTGVLMVHEGNLVRANDQTALVVINQVAPISVSFAIPEARLPELKKYMAGGALSVKANAPNDDASPAVGRITFVDNSVDQTTGTIKIKGTFPNADRRLWPGQYVNVVVTLSTDPKAIVVPSVAVQAGQQGSYVFVVNGEQKVDLRPVTVGRTTATESVIESGLKPGETVVTDGHLRLVPGSRITVKGKSEQPAADSKVTS
;
A
#
# COMPACT_ATOMS: atom_id res chain seq x y z
N MET A 1 -17.54 -68.18 -21.27
CA MET A 1 -17.54 -67.95 -19.78
C MET A 1 -16.16 -67.77 -19.20
N LEU A 2 -15.18 -68.65 -19.46
CA LEU A 2 -13.84 -68.57 -18.90
C LEU A 2 -13.09 -67.24 -19.21
N ALA A 3 -13.15 -66.76 -20.46
CA ALA A 3 -12.51 -65.51 -20.86
C ALA A 3 -13.13 -64.24 -20.16
N ILE A 4 -14.43 -64.24 -19.89
CA ILE A 4 -15.09 -63.17 -19.17
C ILE A 4 -14.64 -63.14 -17.69
N ALA A 5 -14.53 -64.32 -17.08
CA ALA A 5 -14.04 -64.44 -15.69
C ALA A 5 -12.59 -64.01 -15.58
N LEU A 6 -11.73 -64.35 -16.53
CA LEU A 6 -10.33 -63.94 -16.58
C LEU A 6 -10.20 -62.39 -16.76
N ASN A 7 -11.01 -61.79 -17.63
CA ASN A 7 -11.00 -60.36 -17.80
C ASN A 7 -11.45 -59.63 -16.51
N ALA A 8 -12.48 -60.14 -15.84
CA ALA A 8 -12.92 -59.59 -14.55
C ALA A 8 -11.81 -59.68 -13.46
N THR A 9 -11.06 -60.78 -13.45
CA THR A 9 -9.91 -60.90 -12.52
C THR A 9 -8.81 -59.89 -12.86
N VAL A 10 -8.46 -59.74 -14.14
CA VAL A 10 -7.46 -58.73 -14.56
C VAL A 10 -7.92 -57.31 -14.22
N ASP A 11 -9.21 -57.00 -14.34
CA ASP A 11 -9.70 -55.66 -13.99
C ASP A 11 -9.72 -55.47 -12.47
N ALA A 12 -9.98 -56.50 -11.68
CA ALA A 12 -9.87 -56.44 -10.22
C ALA A 12 -8.39 -56.22 -9.78
N ASP A 13 -7.45 -56.92 -10.40
CA ASP A 13 -6.02 -56.78 -10.14
C ASP A 13 -5.49 -55.41 -10.52
N LYS A 14 -5.94 -54.85 -11.65
CA LYS A 14 -5.65 -53.45 -12.03
C LYS A 14 -6.16 -52.46 -10.99
N ALA A 15 -7.37 -52.63 -10.52
CA ALA A 15 -7.96 -51.76 -9.48
C ALA A 15 -7.16 -51.86 -8.16
N ALA A 16 -6.67 -53.06 -7.80
CA ALA A 16 -5.81 -53.27 -6.65
C ALA A 16 -4.46 -52.53 -6.78
N VAL A 17 -3.85 -52.60 -7.97
CA VAL A 17 -2.61 -51.87 -8.29
C VAL A 17 -2.83 -50.35 -8.21
N GLU A 18 -3.90 -49.82 -8.78
CA GLU A 18 -4.20 -48.42 -8.69
C GLU A 18 -4.43 -47.93 -7.23
N ASN A 19 -5.12 -48.75 -6.44
CA ASN A 19 -5.30 -48.48 -5.02
C ASN A 19 -3.94 -48.43 -4.26
N ALA A 20 -3.03 -49.39 -4.53
CA ALA A 20 -1.71 -49.38 -3.95
C ALA A 20 -0.86 -48.17 -4.38
N LYS A 21 -0.99 -47.72 -5.62
CA LYS A 21 -0.35 -46.47 -6.10
C LYS A 21 -0.82 -45.23 -5.36
N VAL A 22 -2.13 -45.10 -5.18
CA VAL A 22 -2.74 -43.96 -4.42
C VAL A 22 -2.24 -43.98 -2.96
N GLN A 23 -2.11 -45.16 -2.36
CA GLN A 23 -1.56 -45.31 -1.01
C GLN A 23 -0.09 -44.83 -0.94
N LEU A 24 0.69 -45.18 -1.98
CA LEU A 24 2.09 -44.73 -2.09
C LEU A 24 2.16 -43.20 -2.32
N GLU A 25 1.27 -42.64 -3.10
CA GLU A 25 1.19 -41.19 -3.33
C GLU A 25 0.92 -40.41 -2.03
N TYR A 26 0.05 -40.93 -1.17
CA TYR A 26 -0.20 -40.35 0.14
C TYR A 26 1.00 -40.36 1.08
N ALA A 27 1.98 -41.19 0.85
CA ALA A 27 3.25 -41.19 1.61
C ALA A 27 4.16 -39.99 1.24
N THR A 28 3.85 -39.29 0.12
CA THR A 28 4.59 -38.12 -0.32
C THR A 28 3.74 -36.84 -0.13
N ILE A 29 4.03 -36.06 0.90
CA ILE A 29 3.30 -34.85 1.23
C ILE A 29 3.97 -33.66 0.56
N LEU A 30 3.25 -33.05 -0.39
CA LEU A 30 3.72 -31.87 -1.12
C LEU A 30 3.14 -30.59 -0.56
N ALA A 31 3.88 -29.48 -0.66
CA ALA A 31 3.40 -28.16 -0.31
C ALA A 31 2.30 -27.72 -1.30
N PRO A 32 1.06 -27.38 -0.84
CA PRO A 32 -0.03 -26.99 -1.73
C PRO A 32 0.14 -25.57 -2.28
N ILE A 33 0.99 -24.76 -1.66
CA ILE A 33 1.24 -23.36 -2.05
C ILE A 33 2.73 -23.04 -1.98
N THR A 34 3.15 -22.07 -2.77
CA THR A 34 4.48 -21.46 -2.65
C THR A 34 4.49 -20.52 -1.47
N GLY A 35 5.45 -20.67 -0.55
CA GLY A 35 5.53 -19.84 0.64
C GLY A 35 6.75 -20.14 1.49
N ARG A 36 6.80 -19.50 2.65
CA ARG A 36 7.81 -19.78 3.67
C ARG A 36 7.24 -20.69 4.74
N THR A 37 7.95 -21.76 5.01
CA THR A 37 7.60 -22.70 6.10
C THR A 37 7.92 -22.06 7.45
N GLY A 38 7.05 -22.30 8.40
CA GLY A 38 7.28 -22.02 9.81
C GLY A 38 8.05 -23.14 10.51
N VAL A 39 7.86 -23.20 11.83
CA VAL A 39 8.45 -24.28 12.65
C VAL A 39 7.76 -25.60 12.34
N LEU A 40 8.52 -26.66 12.24
CA LEU A 40 8.00 -28.03 12.19
C LEU A 40 7.34 -28.37 13.53
N MET A 41 6.07 -28.79 13.48
CA MET A 41 5.31 -29.19 14.68
C MET A 41 5.41 -30.69 14.94
N VAL A 42 5.89 -31.44 13.94
CA VAL A 42 6.05 -32.90 14.00
C VAL A 42 7.47 -33.23 13.56
N HIS A 43 8.13 -34.13 14.26
CA HIS A 43 9.51 -34.53 14.00
C HIS A 43 9.57 -35.99 13.52
N GLU A 44 10.73 -36.40 12.98
CA GLU A 44 10.98 -37.77 12.61
C GLU A 44 10.73 -38.74 13.79
N GLY A 45 10.07 -39.84 13.52
CA GLY A 45 9.68 -40.83 14.52
C GLY A 45 8.30 -40.57 15.14
N ASN A 46 7.66 -39.40 14.89
CA ASN A 46 6.31 -39.16 15.37
C ASN A 46 5.29 -39.84 14.46
N LEU A 47 4.28 -40.44 15.06
CA LEU A 47 3.14 -40.97 14.32
C LEU A 47 2.22 -39.86 13.85
N VAL A 48 1.95 -39.75 12.56
CA VAL A 48 1.00 -38.82 11.94
C VAL A 48 -0.17 -39.65 11.40
N ARG A 49 -1.39 -39.19 11.70
CA ARG A 49 -2.62 -39.82 11.20
C ARG A 49 -3.37 -38.87 10.29
N ALA A 50 -4.11 -39.42 9.34
CA ALA A 50 -5.07 -38.66 8.57
C ALA A 50 -6.09 -38.01 9.52
N ASN A 51 -6.40 -36.73 9.27
CA ASN A 51 -7.32 -35.92 10.09
C ASN A 51 -6.83 -35.57 11.52
N ASP A 52 -5.53 -35.69 11.80
CA ASP A 52 -4.97 -35.12 13.02
C ASP A 52 -5.19 -33.60 13.07
N GLN A 53 -5.49 -33.07 14.25
CA GLN A 53 -5.67 -31.63 14.45
C GLN A 53 -4.33 -30.86 14.42
N THR A 54 -3.22 -31.56 14.62
CA THR A 54 -1.89 -30.96 14.61
C THR A 54 -1.37 -30.84 13.19
N ALA A 55 -1.13 -29.62 12.74
CA ALA A 55 -0.51 -29.36 11.45
C ALA A 55 0.94 -29.86 11.46
N LEU A 56 1.44 -30.39 10.34
CA LEU A 56 2.84 -30.75 10.16
C LEU A 56 3.74 -29.53 10.18
N VAL A 57 3.34 -28.52 9.41
CA VAL A 57 4.02 -27.24 9.25
C VAL A 57 3.02 -26.20 8.75
N VAL A 58 3.20 -24.94 9.12
CA VAL A 58 2.45 -23.82 8.56
C VAL A 58 3.25 -23.20 7.44
N ILE A 59 2.62 -23.01 6.29
CA ILE A 59 3.21 -22.32 5.13
C ILE A 59 2.50 -20.98 4.94
N ASN A 60 3.25 -19.90 5.07
CA ASN A 60 2.75 -18.55 4.81
C ASN A 60 3.24 -18.03 3.46
N GLN A 61 2.31 -17.57 2.64
CA GLN A 61 2.66 -16.85 1.41
C GLN A 61 3.17 -15.46 1.78
N VAL A 62 4.45 -15.18 1.46
CA VAL A 62 5.12 -13.93 1.79
C VAL A 62 5.19 -12.99 0.59
N ALA A 63 5.24 -13.53 -0.61
CA ALA A 63 5.26 -12.76 -1.86
C ALA A 63 4.35 -13.43 -2.91
N PRO A 64 3.28 -12.78 -3.36
CA PRO A 64 2.73 -11.52 -2.83
C PRO A 64 2.15 -11.68 -1.42
N ILE A 65 2.06 -10.56 -0.66
CA ILE A 65 1.46 -10.52 0.67
C ILE A 65 0.19 -9.68 0.67
N SER A 66 -0.80 -10.08 1.46
CA SER A 66 -2.03 -9.33 1.66
C SER A 66 -2.00 -8.58 3.00
N VAL A 67 -2.31 -7.29 2.97
CA VAL A 67 -2.50 -6.47 4.16
C VAL A 67 -3.99 -6.21 4.35
N SER A 68 -4.51 -6.56 5.53
CA SER A 68 -5.89 -6.28 5.91
C SER A 68 -5.95 -5.02 6.77
N PHE A 69 -6.84 -4.11 6.43
CA PHE A 69 -7.08 -2.89 7.20
C PHE A 69 -8.56 -2.55 7.18
N ALA A 70 -8.99 -1.66 8.05
CA ALA A 70 -10.39 -1.24 8.15
C ALA A 70 -10.52 0.25 7.93
N ILE A 71 -11.61 0.68 7.30
CA ILE A 71 -11.99 2.08 7.17
C ILE A 71 -13.38 2.31 7.76
N PRO A 72 -13.69 3.51 8.29
CA PRO A 72 -15.04 3.86 8.70
C PRO A 72 -16.03 3.74 7.54
N GLU A 73 -17.24 3.23 7.81
CA GLU A 73 -18.29 3.06 6.80
C GLU A 73 -18.65 4.38 6.08
N ALA A 74 -18.56 5.51 6.79
CA ALA A 74 -18.80 6.84 6.23
C ALA A 74 -17.89 7.17 5.03
N ARG A 75 -16.73 6.53 4.91
CA ARG A 75 -15.78 6.68 3.80
C ARG A 75 -16.07 5.77 2.62
N LEU A 76 -16.96 4.80 2.75
CA LEU A 76 -17.26 3.83 1.70
C LEU A 76 -17.77 4.45 0.40
N PRO A 77 -18.70 5.45 0.42
CA PRO A 77 -19.17 6.09 -0.82
C PRO A 77 -18.03 6.76 -1.58
N GLU A 78 -17.13 7.44 -0.87
CA GLU A 78 -15.95 8.08 -1.45
C GLU A 78 -15.00 7.05 -2.05
N LEU A 79 -14.69 5.97 -1.32
CA LEU A 79 -13.86 4.88 -1.80
C LEU A 79 -14.43 4.26 -3.08
N LYS A 80 -15.73 3.92 -3.09
CA LYS A 80 -16.42 3.34 -4.26
C LYS A 80 -16.37 4.26 -5.48
N LYS A 81 -16.55 5.57 -5.28
CA LYS A 81 -16.45 6.57 -6.36
C LYS A 81 -15.08 6.51 -7.06
N TYR A 82 -14.01 6.48 -6.29
CA TYR A 82 -12.66 6.44 -6.86
C TYR A 82 -12.29 5.06 -7.40
N MET A 83 -12.79 3.98 -6.82
CA MET A 83 -12.59 2.62 -7.33
C MET A 83 -13.27 2.38 -8.68
N ALA A 84 -14.32 3.14 -9.02
CA ALA A 84 -14.96 3.07 -10.34
C ALA A 84 -13.98 3.44 -11.48
N GLY A 85 -12.94 4.22 -11.20
CA GLY A 85 -11.87 4.57 -12.13
C GLY A 85 -10.72 3.56 -12.20
N GLY A 86 -10.75 2.50 -11.38
CA GLY A 86 -9.69 1.49 -11.32
C GLY A 86 -9.27 1.12 -9.91
N ALA A 87 -8.31 0.21 -9.81
CA ALA A 87 -7.77 -0.22 -8.51
C ALA A 87 -6.96 0.91 -7.86
N LEU A 88 -7.31 1.26 -6.63
CA LEU A 88 -6.62 2.30 -5.86
C LEU A 88 -5.26 1.83 -5.36
N SER A 89 -4.30 2.74 -5.40
CA SER A 89 -2.97 2.53 -4.84
C SER A 89 -2.99 2.60 -3.32
N VAL A 90 -2.27 1.69 -2.69
CA VAL A 90 -2.12 1.61 -1.24
C VAL A 90 -0.64 1.57 -0.91
N LYS A 91 -0.24 2.36 0.08
CA LYS A 91 1.10 2.33 0.64
C LYS A 91 1.05 1.73 2.04
N ALA A 92 1.98 0.84 2.35
CA ALA A 92 2.12 0.24 3.66
C ALA A 92 3.54 0.44 4.18
N ASN A 93 3.66 0.82 5.46
CA ASN A 93 4.93 0.99 6.14
C ASN A 93 4.87 0.37 7.52
N ALA A 94 5.91 -0.37 7.90
CA ALA A 94 6.04 -0.84 9.27
C ALA A 94 6.34 0.35 10.20
N PRO A 95 5.88 0.34 11.45
CA PRO A 95 6.27 1.35 12.43
C PRO A 95 7.80 1.38 12.58
N ASN A 96 8.37 2.57 12.61
CA ASN A 96 9.83 2.81 12.75
C ASN A 96 10.68 2.26 11.58
N ASP A 97 10.08 2.05 10.41
CA ASP A 97 10.81 1.74 9.19
C ASP A 97 10.93 3.02 8.34
N ASP A 98 12.14 3.59 8.27
CA ASP A 98 12.46 4.80 7.51
C ASP A 98 12.59 4.53 6.01
N ALA A 99 12.47 3.28 5.58
CA ALA A 99 12.50 2.91 4.18
C ALA A 99 11.26 3.43 3.43
N SER A 100 11.39 3.54 2.10
CA SER A 100 10.25 3.91 1.26
C SER A 100 9.08 2.95 1.47
N PRO A 101 7.83 3.45 1.62
CA PRO A 101 6.66 2.62 1.82
C PRO A 101 6.51 1.57 0.72
N ALA A 102 6.12 0.36 1.09
CA ALA A 102 5.73 -0.66 0.12
C ALA A 102 4.46 -0.21 -0.61
N VAL A 103 4.45 -0.39 -1.94
CA VAL A 103 3.31 -0.01 -2.78
C VAL A 103 2.54 -1.24 -3.21
N GLY A 104 1.24 -1.19 -3.01
CA GLY A 104 0.29 -2.23 -3.41
C GLY A 104 -0.98 -1.65 -4.02
N ARG A 105 -2.00 -2.50 -4.17
CA ARG A 105 -3.30 -2.12 -4.70
C ARG A 105 -4.41 -2.74 -3.87
N ILE A 106 -5.55 -2.04 -3.76
CA ILE A 106 -6.76 -2.63 -3.17
C ILE A 106 -7.25 -3.74 -4.10
N THR A 107 -7.41 -4.93 -3.55
CA THR A 107 -7.88 -6.11 -4.29
C THR A 107 -9.20 -6.63 -3.77
N PHE A 108 -9.59 -6.26 -2.56
CA PHE A 108 -10.83 -6.72 -1.95
C PHE A 108 -11.40 -5.66 -1.01
N VAL A 109 -12.73 -5.48 -1.08
CA VAL A 109 -13.53 -4.70 -0.13
C VAL A 109 -14.64 -5.62 0.36
N ASP A 110 -14.79 -5.72 1.67
CA ASP A 110 -15.83 -6.57 2.25
C ASP A 110 -17.23 -6.09 1.84
N ASN A 111 -18.17 -7.00 1.77
CA ASN A 111 -19.56 -6.72 1.43
C ASN A 111 -20.43 -6.37 2.63
N SER A 112 -19.87 -6.47 3.83
CA SER A 112 -20.54 -6.19 5.09
C SER A 112 -19.77 -5.20 5.96
N VAL A 113 -20.52 -4.43 6.75
CA VAL A 113 -20.00 -3.54 7.79
C VAL A 113 -19.93 -4.33 9.08
N ASP A 114 -18.83 -4.23 9.79
CA ASP A 114 -18.74 -4.68 11.17
C ASP A 114 -19.50 -3.70 12.06
N GLN A 115 -20.68 -4.11 12.53
CA GLN A 115 -21.58 -3.28 13.33
C GLN A 115 -21.00 -2.90 14.70
N THR A 116 -20.03 -3.67 15.20
CA THR A 116 -19.40 -3.40 16.50
C THR A 116 -18.46 -2.20 16.41
N THR A 117 -17.78 -2.06 15.28
CA THR A 117 -16.76 -1.01 15.07
C THR A 117 -17.18 0.06 14.08
N GLY A 118 -18.30 -0.14 13.33
CA GLY A 118 -18.73 0.77 12.25
C GLY A 118 -17.72 0.83 11.11
N THR A 119 -16.99 -0.25 10.87
CA THR A 119 -15.93 -0.27 9.85
C THR A 119 -16.14 -1.34 8.78
N ILE A 120 -15.48 -1.16 7.64
CA ILE A 120 -15.44 -2.11 6.54
C ILE A 120 -14.03 -2.61 6.37
N LYS A 121 -13.89 -3.94 6.27
CA LYS A 121 -12.60 -4.58 6.04
C LYS A 121 -12.19 -4.50 4.58
N ILE A 122 -10.94 -4.12 4.36
CA ILE A 122 -10.33 -4.02 3.04
C ILE A 122 -9.05 -4.83 3.02
N LYS A 123 -8.72 -5.41 1.86
CA LYS A 123 -7.42 -6.05 1.64
C LYS A 123 -6.70 -5.38 0.48
N GLY A 124 -5.45 -5.07 0.71
CA GLY A 124 -4.51 -4.64 -0.32
C GLY A 124 -3.48 -5.73 -0.58
N THR A 125 -3.15 -5.95 -1.85
CA THR A 125 -2.10 -6.90 -2.24
C THR A 125 -0.84 -6.16 -2.60
N PHE A 126 0.29 -6.60 -2.05
CA PHE A 126 1.62 -6.05 -2.21
C PHE A 126 2.55 -7.11 -2.82
N PRO A 127 3.35 -6.77 -3.82
CA PRO A 127 4.31 -7.72 -4.42
C PRO A 127 5.31 -8.29 -3.41
N ASN A 128 5.78 -7.44 -2.48
CA ASN A 128 6.71 -7.79 -1.39
C ASN A 128 7.94 -8.59 -1.85
N ALA A 129 8.54 -8.21 -2.98
CA ALA A 129 9.70 -8.89 -3.54
C ALA A 129 10.92 -8.82 -2.60
N ASP A 130 11.07 -7.73 -1.88
CA ASP A 130 12.10 -7.47 -0.87
C ASP A 130 11.80 -8.13 0.49
N ARG A 131 10.61 -8.74 0.64
CA ARG A 131 10.15 -9.45 1.85
C ARG A 131 10.18 -8.61 3.13
N ARG A 132 10.03 -7.29 3.02
CA ARG A 132 10.01 -6.38 4.18
C ARG A 132 8.73 -6.50 4.99
N LEU A 133 7.59 -6.72 4.33
CA LEU A 133 6.34 -6.99 5.01
C LEU A 133 6.30 -8.43 5.48
N TRP A 134 5.98 -8.63 6.75
CA TRP A 134 5.98 -9.94 7.37
C TRP A 134 4.56 -10.37 7.78
N PRO A 135 4.18 -11.65 7.59
CA PRO A 135 2.90 -12.15 8.05
C PRO A 135 2.70 -11.92 9.57
N GLY A 136 1.56 -11.37 9.95
CA GLY A 136 1.25 -11.03 11.33
C GLY A 136 1.82 -9.71 11.84
N GLN A 137 2.60 -8.98 11.02
CA GLN A 137 3.15 -7.69 11.38
C GLN A 137 2.07 -6.59 11.30
N TYR A 138 2.10 -5.67 12.28
CA TYR A 138 1.33 -4.43 12.19
C TYR A 138 2.00 -3.44 11.22
N VAL A 139 1.19 -2.78 10.39
CA VAL A 139 1.67 -1.78 9.42
C VAL A 139 0.71 -0.58 9.38
N ASN A 140 1.27 0.60 9.12
CA ASN A 140 0.51 1.79 8.82
C ASN A 140 0.14 1.78 7.33
N VAL A 141 -1.14 2.02 7.03
CA VAL A 141 -1.66 1.98 5.66
C VAL A 141 -2.16 3.34 5.24
N VAL A 142 -1.72 3.79 4.06
CA VAL A 142 -2.20 5.01 3.42
C VAL A 142 -2.82 4.66 2.08
N VAL A 143 -4.10 4.96 1.92
CA VAL A 143 -4.84 4.78 0.66
C VAL A 143 -4.79 6.07 -0.14
N THR A 144 -4.28 6.02 -1.37
CA THR A 144 -4.30 7.15 -2.30
C THR A 144 -5.59 7.08 -3.12
N LEU A 145 -6.53 7.97 -2.86
CA LEU A 145 -7.82 8.00 -3.55
C LEU A 145 -7.73 8.60 -4.95
N SER A 146 -6.98 9.70 -5.07
CA SER A 146 -6.73 10.37 -6.36
C SER A 146 -5.41 11.11 -6.32
N THR A 147 -4.82 11.30 -7.50
CA THR A 147 -3.65 12.16 -7.71
C THR A 147 -4.03 13.20 -8.73
N ASP A 148 -3.90 14.47 -8.39
CA ASP A 148 -4.05 15.56 -9.33
C ASP A 148 -2.68 16.09 -9.76
N PRO A 149 -2.20 15.73 -10.96
CA PRO A 149 -0.87 16.13 -11.42
C PRO A 149 -0.79 17.61 -11.80
N LYS A 150 -1.93 18.30 -11.88
CA LYS A 150 -2.01 19.74 -12.20
C LYS A 150 -2.24 20.63 -11.00
N ALA A 151 -2.34 20.05 -9.80
CA ALA A 151 -2.53 20.82 -8.58
C ALA A 151 -1.32 21.73 -8.31
N ILE A 152 -1.60 23.01 -8.04
CA ILE A 152 -0.57 23.94 -7.59
C ILE A 152 -0.41 23.76 -6.10
N VAL A 153 0.77 23.34 -5.68
CA VAL A 153 1.09 23.05 -4.29
C VAL A 153 2.14 24.04 -3.79
N VAL A 154 1.91 24.60 -2.62
CA VAL A 154 2.85 25.47 -1.93
C VAL A 154 3.08 24.98 -0.51
N PRO A 155 4.25 25.23 0.12
CA PRO A 155 4.42 24.95 1.54
C PRO A 155 3.35 25.65 2.37
N SER A 156 2.74 24.95 3.34
CA SER A 156 1.65 25.50 4.15
C SER A 156 2.03 26.81 4.86
N VAL A 157 3.30 26.95 5.23
CA VAL A 157 3.84 28.18 5.85
C VAL A 157 3.79 29.41 4.93
N ALA A 158 3.70 29.24 3.61
CA ALA A 158 3.60 30.36 2.67
C ALA A 158 2.19 30.98 2.63
N VAL A 159 1.18 30.21 3.07
CA VAL A 159 -0.21 30.68 3.07
C VAL A 159 -0.48 31.44 4.36
N GLN A 160 -0.92 32.68 4.21
CA GLN A 160 -1.25 33.56 5.33
C GLN A 160 -2.77 33.81 5.38
N ALA A 161 -3.30 33.88 6.59
CA ALA A 161 -4.70 34.25 6.82
C ALA A 161 -4.81 35.78 7.01
N GLY A 162 -5.64 36.44 6.19
CA GLY A 162 -5.91 37.86 6.28
C GLY A 162 -7.40 38.16 6.53
N GLN A 163 -7.74 39.43 6.71
CA GLN A 163 -9.14 39.84 6.93
C GLN A 163 -10.06 39.57 5.73
N GLN A 164 -9.50 39.51 4.53
CA GLN A 164 -10.22 39.27 3.28
C GLN A 164 -10.09 37.84 2.76
N GLY A 165 -9.52 36.92 3.56
CA GLY A 165 -9.26 35.55 3.17
C GLY A 165 -7.78 35.20 3.17
N SER A 166 -7.47 34.03 2.62
CA SER A 166 -6.08 33.54 2.52
C SER A 166 -5.33 34.26 1.40
N TYR A 167 -4.05 34.54 1.63
CA TYR A 167 -3.17 35.17 0.66
C TYR A 167 -1.77 34.61 0.73
N VAL A 168 -0.99 34.82 -0.33
CA VAL A 168 0.43 34.49 -0.40
C VAL A 168 1.21 35.71 -0.90
N PHE A 169 2.49 35.80 -0.53
CA PHE A 169 3.42 36.72 -1.16
C PHE A 169 4.12 36.06 -2.33
N VAL A 170 3.94 36.59 -3.53
CA VAL A 170 4.57 36.12 -4.76
C VAL A 170 5.73 37.02 -5.11
N VAL A 171 6.86 36.45 -5.45
CA VAL A 171 8.05 37.21 -5.89
C VAL A 171 7.92 37.54 -7.37
N ASN A 172 7.99 38.79 -7.74
CA ASN A 172 8.02 39.23 -9.13
C ASN A 172 9.45 39.30 -9.68
N GLY A 173 9.58 39.53 -11.00
CA GLY A 173 10.88 39.58 -11.69
C GLY A 173 11.85 40.70 -11.23
N GLU A 174 11.36 41.68 -10.49
CA GLU A 174 12.15 42.79 -9.90
C GLU A 174 12.60 42.54 -8.44
N GLN A 175 12.50 41.30 -7.96
CA GLN A 175 12.73 40.95 -6.56
C GLN A 175 11.86 41.71 -5.57
N LYS A 176 10.65 42.06 -5.97
CA LYS A 176 9.63 42.65 -5.14
C LYS A 176 8.55 41.61 -4.85
N VAL A 177 7.86 41.78 -3.73
CA VAL A 177 6.76 40.91 -3.35
C VAL A 177 5.42 41.57 -3.61
N ASP A 178 4.51 40.79 -4.21
CA ASP A 178 3.11 41.22 -4.42
C ASP A 178 2.24 40.32 -3.53
N LEU A 179 1.31 40.95 -2.80
CA LEU A 179 0.27 40.26 -2.06
C LEU A 179 -0.77 39.76 -3.05
N ARG A 180 -1.02 38.46 -3.05
CA ARG A 180 -2.00 37.84 -3.94
C ARG A 180 -3.01 37.03 -3.16
N PRO A 181 -4.30 37.36 -3.25
CA PRO A 181 -5.36 36.52 -2.67
C PRO A 181 -5.38 35.16 -3.35
N VAL A 182 -5.58 34.09 -2.55
CA VAL A 182 -5.62 32.72 -3.05
C VAL A 182 -6.80 31.97 -2.45
N THR A 183 -7.36 31.05 -3.23
CA THR A 183 -8.31 30.06 -2.73
C THR A 183 -7.56 28.79 -2.37
N VAL A 184 -7.58 28.45 -1.09
CA VAL A 184 -6.92 27.26 -0.57
C VAL A 184 -7.93 26.11 -0.58
N GLY A 185 -7.57 25.04 -1.21
CA GLY A 185 -8.34 23.80 -1.20
C GLY A 185 -7.95 22.91 -0.03
N ARG A 186 -7.24 21.80 -0.31
CA ARG A 186 -6.78 20.87 0.72
C ARG A 186 -5.46 21.36 1.32
N THR A 187 -5.37 21.34 2.65
CA THR A 187 -4.13 21.61 3.40
C THR A 187 -3.71 20.35 4.15
N THR A 188 -2.43 20.04 4.08
CA THR A 188 -1.74 19.03 4.90
C THR A 188 -0.82 19.71 5.91
N ALA A 189 -0.14 18.95 6.75
CA ALA A 189 0.81 19.52 7.73
C ALA A 189 1.97 20.32 7.07
N THR A 190 2.38 19.93 5.87
CA THR A 190 3.54 20.51 5.17
C THR A 190 3.18 21.32 3.93
N GLU A 191 2.05 21.01 3.28
CA GLU A 191 1.70 21.53 1.96
C GLU A 191 0.23 21.95 1.89
N SER A 192 -0.05 22.98 1.12
CA SER A 192 -1.40 23.47 0.79
C SER A 192 -1.60 23.47 -0.72
N VAL A 193 -2.73 22.92 -1.16
CA VAL A 193 -3.16 22.95 -2.55
C VAL A 193 -3.87 24.28 -2.80
N ILE A 194 -3.46 25.00 -3.83
CA ILE A 194 -4.07 26.27 -4.24
C ILE A 194 -4.96 26.02 -5.46
N GLU A 195 -6.26 26.27 -5.30
CA GLU A 195 -7.25 26.12 -6.36
C GLU A 195 -7.26 27.30 -7.34
N SER A 196 -7.00 28.50 -6.82
CA SER A 196 -6.94 29.71 -7.65
C SER A 196 -6.05 30.78 -7.02
N GLY A 197 -5.54 31.69 -7.87
CA GLY A 197 -4.72 32.83 -7.45
C GLY A 197 -3.23 32.69 -7.73
N LEU A 198 -2.72 31.49 -8.03
CA LEU A 198 -1.33 31.24 -8.41
C LEU A 198 -1.23 30.58 -9.80
N LYS A 199 -0.08 30.75 -10.41
CA LYS A 199 0.31 30.08 -11.66
C LYS A 199 1.47 29.13 -11.40
N PRO A 200 1.56 28.02 -12.15
CA PRO A 200 2.72 27.11 -12.05
C PRO A 200 4.04 27.86 -12.30
N GLY A 201 5.03 27.58 -11.48
CA GLY A 201 6.37 28.17 -11.60
C GLY A 201 6.56 29.52 -10.90
N GLU A 202 5.54 30.09 -10.30
CA GLU A 202 5.70 31.30 -9.48
C GLU A 202 6.43 30.98 -8.16
N THR A 203 7.28 31.90 -7.72
CA THR A 203 8.01 31.77 -6.44
C THR A 203 7.23 32.44 -5.33
N VAL A 204 6.98 31.69 -4.24
CA VAL A 204 6.28 32.20 -3.06
C VAL A 204 7.22 32.35 -1.87
N VAL A 205 6.92 33.30 -0.98
CA VAL A 205 7.70 33.53 0.23
C VAL A 205 7.25 32.58 1.32
N THR A 206 8.19 31.86 1.90
CA THR A 206 7.95 30.87 2.97
C THR A 206 8.41 31.35 4.34
N ASP A 207 9.28 32.37 4.39
CA ASP A 207 9.82 32.90 5.64
C ASP A 207 9.96 34.44 5.58
N GLY A 208 9.89 35.10 6.72
CA GLY A 208 10.02 36.56 6.83
C GLY A 208 8.77 37.35 6.48
N HIS A 209 7.62 36.73 6.22
CA HIS A 209 6.38 37.34 5.77
C HIS A 209 5.82 38.41 6.73
N LEU A 210 6.10 38.34 8.05
CA LEU A 210 5.67 39.33 9.04
C LEU A 210 6.24 40.76 8.84
N ARG A 211 7.32 40.88 8.07
CA ARG A 211 8.00 42.14 7.78
C ARG A 211 7.75 42.64 6.38
N LEU A 212 6.96 41.94 5.61
CA LEU A 212 6.70 42.26 4.21
C LEU A 212 5.42 43.08 4.08
N VAL A 213 5.51 44.14 3.27
CA VAL A 213 4.37 44.84 2.73
C VAL A 213 4.41 44.77 1.19
N PRO A 214 3.27 44.88 0.51
CA PRO A 214 3.25 44.88 -0.96
C PRO A 214 4.27 45.87 -1.52
N GLY A 215 5.12 45.41 -2.48
CA GLY A 215 6.20 46.19 -3.08
C GLY A 215 7.53 46.16 -2.34
N SER A 216 7.66 45.46 -1.19
CA SER A 216 8.92 45.30 -0.49
C SER A 216 9.93 44.57 -1.37
N ARG A 217 11.18 45.05 -1.40
CA ARG A 217 12.29 44.32 -2.00
C ARG A 217 12.73 43.21 -1.08
N ILE A 218 13.00 42.05 -1.67
CA ILE A 218 13.52 40.87 -0.95
C ILE A 218 14.86 40.43 -1.50
N THR A 219 15.68 39.85 -0.65
CA THR A 219 16.85 39.09 -1.07
C THR A 219 16.54 37.62 -0.82
N VAL A 220 16.55 36.83 -1.90
CA VAL A 220 16.36 35.37 -1.79
C VAL A 220 17.59 34.78 -1.10
N LYS A 221 17.43 34.31 0.13
CA LYS A 221 18.45 33.44 0.77
C LYS A 221 18.58 32.21 -0.11
N GLY A 222 19.81 31.95 -0.58
CA GLY A 222 20.11 30.88 -1.55
C GLY A 222 19.39 29.60 -1.18
N LYS A 223 18.75 29.01 -2.18
CA LYS A 223 18.15 27.68 -2.15
C LYS A 223 19.23 26.73 -1.65
N SER A 224 19.09 26.17 -0.46
CA SER A 224 19.91 25.04 -0.05
C SER A 224 19.59 23.92 -1.05
N GLU A 225 20.51 23.73 -1.97
CA GLU A 225 20.50 22.65 -2.94
C GLU A 225 20.52 21.34 -2.13
N GLN A 226 19.43 20.66 -2.15
CA GLN A 226 19.33 19.29 -1.61
C GLN A 226 20.28 18.47 -2.48
N PRO A 227 21.34 17.84 -1.91
CA PRO A 227 22.29 17.13 -2.73
C PRO A 227 21.56 16.04 -3.52
N ALA A 228 21.63 16.14 -4.84
CA ALA A 228 21.24 15.06 -5.74
C ALA A 228 22.03 13.81 -5.32
N ALA A 229 21.30 12.73 -5.02
CA ALA A 229 21.89 11.44 -4.76
C ALA A 229 22.69 11.02 -6.00
N ASP A 230 24.00 11.14 -5.88
CA ASP A 230 24.98 10.81 -6.92
C ASP A 230 25.01 9.29 -7.06
N SER A 231 24.37 8.80 -8.10
CA SER A 231 24.45 7.41 -8.56
C SER A 231 25.82 7.21 -9.20
N LYS A 232 26.86 6.94 -8.41
CA LYS A 232 28.09 6.33 -8.91
C LYS A 232 28.08 4.84 -8.67
N VAL A 233 27.63 4.14 -9.70
CA VAL A 233 28.08 2.79 -10.03
C VAL A 233 29.57 2.87 -10.38
N THR A 234 30.41 2.11 -9.68
CA THR A 234 31.72 1.73 -10.20
C THR A 234 32.10 0.35 -9.69
N SER A 235 32.21 -0.54 -10.66
CA SER A 235 33.00 -1.79 -10.76
C SER A 235 32.92 -2.80 -9.64
#